data_20a86133a663ebb8f70dc5aa1f871fc4
#
_entry.id   20a86133a663ebb8f70dc5aa1f871fc4
#
_cell.length_a   1.000
_cell.length_b   1.000
_cell.length_c   1.000
_cell.angle_alpha   90.00
_cell.angle_beta   90.00
_cell.angle_gamma   90.00
#
_symmetry.space_group_name_H-M   'P 1'
#
loop_
_entity.id
_entity.type
_entity.pdbx_description
1 polymer ?
#
loop_
_entity_poly.entity_id
_entity_poly.type
_entity_poly.pdbx_seq_one_letter_code
_entity_poly.pdbx_strand_id
1 'polypeptide(L)'
;MSDCLFCHIVDGSEPASIIYEDELAMVILDLFPVSDGHALVIARQHAAQLSGLQPGVSGHLLMLAEKVMAAQKKLDSSIAAHNLLVNDGKVANQHVPHVHLHVIPRRHGDNAKTVLSWTTRFIQRFNLQSRRERLNRLAAALREQLEVN
;
A
#
# COMPACT_ATOMS: atom_id res chain seq x y z
N MET A 1 -20.74 -12.91 -1.66
CA MET A 1 -19.68 -11.90 -1.49
C MET A 1 -18.37 -12.64 -1.33
N SER A 2 -17.34 -12.27 -2.06
CA SER A 2 -16.02 -12.93 -1.95
C SER A 2 -15.43 -12.63 -0.58
N ASP A 3 -14.89 -13.63 0.09
CA ASP A 3 -14.13 -13.49 1.36
C ASP A 3 -12.75 -12.83 1.08
N CYS A 4 -12.78 -11.64 0.50
CA CYS A 4 -11.60 -10.89 0.07
C CYS A 4 -11.38 -9.68 0.98
N LEU A 5 -10.27 -9.68 1.73
CA LEU A 5 -9.91 -8.59 2.65
C LEU A 5 -9.93 -7.21 1.96
N PHE A 6 -9.40 -7.09 0.74
CA PHE A 6 -9.36 -5.80 0.06
C PHE A 6 -10.73 -5.36 -0.47
N CYS A 7 -11.64 -6.27 -0.80
CA CYS A 7 -13.03 -5.92 -1.06
C CYS A 7 -13.68 -5.31 0.18
N HIS A 8 -13.47 -5.91 1.36
CA HIS A 8 -14.00 -5.38 2.63
C HIS A 8 -13.39 -4.04 3.02
N ILE A 9 -12.13 -3.78 2.68
CA ILE A 9 -11.52 -2.45 2.87
C ILE A 9 -12.14 -1.44 1.91
N VAL A 10 -12.32 -1.80 0.64
CA VAL A 10 -12.87 -0.92 -0.40
C VAL A 10 -14.34 -0.57 -0.14
N ASP A 11 -15.13 -1.48 0.41
CA ASP A 11 -16.54 -1.24 0.78
C ASP A 11 -16.71 -0.62 2.18
N GLY A 12 -15.60 -0.45 2.94
CA GLY A 12 -15.59 0.17 4.27
C GLY A 12 -15.99 -0.75 5.43
N SER A 13 -16.21 -2.06 5.19
CA SER A 13 -16.53 -3.03 6.25
C SER A 13 -15.31 -3.45 7.08
N GLU A 14 -14.09 -3.29 6.53
CA GLU A 14 -12.84 -3.45 7.25
C GLU A 14 -12.06 -2.13 7.34
N PRO A 15 -11.53 -1.77 8.53
CA PRO A 15 -10.84 -0.50 8.72
C PRO A 15 -9.48 -0.47 8.01
N ALA A 16 -9.14 0.67 7.39
CA ALA A 16 -7.85 0.94 6.78
C ALA A 16 -7.35 2.36 7.06
N SER A 17 -6.03 2.58 6.98
CA SER A 17 -5.43 3.91 7.05
C SER A 17 -5.33 4.48 5.64
N ILE A 18 -6.41 5.13 5.20
CA ILE A 18 -6.60 5.59 3.82
C ILE A 18 -5.81 6.88 3.58
N ILE A 19 -4.98 6.89 2.53
CA ILE A 19 -4.24 8.07 2.03
C ILE A 19 -5.07 8.79 0.96
N TYR A 20 -5.65 8.04 0.02
CA TYR A 20 -6.38 8.56 -1.13
C TYR A 20 -7.40 7.53 -1.62
N GLU A 21 -8.47 7.99 -2.24
CA GLU A 21 -9.42 7.13 -2.95
C GLU A 21 -10.09 7.89 -4.10
N ASP A 22 -10.41 7.15 -5.16
CA ASP A 22 -11.22 7.61 -6.30
C ASP A 22 -12.10 6.47 -6.82
N GLU A 23 -12.68 6.61 -8.02
CA GLU A 23 -13.58 5.62 -8.61
C GLU A 23 -12.88 4.31 -9.02
N LEU A 24 -11.57 4.33 -9.26
CA LEU A 24 -10.81 3.20 -9.79
C LEU A 24 -9.91 2.53 -8.75
N ALA A 25 -9.47 3.29 -7.73
CA ALA A 25 -8.47 2.82 -6.79
C ALA A 25 -8.64 3.39 -5.38
N MET A 26 -8.02 2.70 -4.42
CA MET A 26 -7.82 3.16 -3.04
C MET A 26 -6.36 3.01 -2.66
N VAL A 27 -5.79 4.00 -1.98
CA VAL A 27 -4.43 3.96 -1.45
C VAL A 27 -4.47 3.93 0.07
N ILE A 28 -3.85 2.92 0.65
CA ILE A 28 -3.80 2.74 2.11
C ILE A 28 -2.35 2.54 2.59
N LEU A 29 -2.10 2.73 3.88
CA LEU A 29 -0.87 2.24 4.51
C LEU A 29 -1.00 0.77 4.89
N ASP A 30 0.04 -0.02 4.60
CA ASP A 30 0.10 -1.43 5.00
C ASP A 30 0.13 -1.55 6.53
N LEU A 31 -0.76 -2.36 7.10
CA LEU A 31 -0.83 -2.61 8.54
C LEU A 31 0.43 -3.34 9.06
N PHE A 32 1.10 -4.11 8.21
CA PHE A 32 2.33 -4.86 8.51
C PHE A 32 3.47 -4.41 7.59
N PRO A 33 3.91 -3.13 7.72
CA PRO A 33 4.82 -2.52 6.78
C PRO A 33 6.22 -3.16 6.84
N VAL A 34 6.87 -3.30 5.69
CA VAL A 34 8.28 -3.71 5.59
C VAL A 34 9.23 -2.53 5.80
N SER A 35 8.74 -1.31 5.58
CA SER A 35 9.42 -0.04 5.83
C SER A 35 8.40 1.00 6.27
N ASP A 36 8.79 1.95 7.09
CA ASP A 36 7.89 3.04 7.50
C ASP A 36 7.40 3.83 6.27
N GLY A 37 6.08 3.94 6.14
CA GLY A 37 5.43 4.54 4.98
C GLY A 37 5.05 3.55 3.87
N HIS A 38 5.27 2.24 4.03
CA HIS A 38 4.84 1.23 3.06
C HIS A 38 3.34 1.39 2.75
N ALA A 39 3.03 1.75 1.51
CA ALA A 39 1.67 1.94 1.03
C ALA A 39 1.26 0.86 0.03
N LEU A 40 -0.05 0.65 -0.07
CA LEU A 40 -0.68 -0.24 -1.05
C LEU A 40 -1.61 0.59 -1.92
N VAL A 41 -1.47 0.46 -3.24
CA VAL A 41 -2.42 0.99 -4.23
C VAL A 41 -3.29 -0.17 -4.69
N ILE A 42 -4.56 -0.16 -4.32
CA ILE A 42 -5.51 -1.27 -4.46
C ILE A 42 -6.52 -0.91 -5.54
N ALA A 43 -6.77 -1.79 -6.51
CA ALA A 43 -7.86 -1.60 -7.46
C ALA A 43 -9.22 -1.70 -6.74
N ARG A 44 -10.18 -0.80 -7.02
CA ARG A 44 -11.55 -0.97 -6.51
C ARG A 44 -12.25 -2.16 -7.15
N GLN A 45 -11.98 -2.40 -8.42
CA GLN A 45 -12.45 -3.60 -9.11
C GLN A 45 -11.77 -4.84 -8.52
N HIS A 46 -12.57 -5.81 -8.05
CA HIS A 46 -12.00 -7.10 -7.68
C HIS A 46 -11.48 -7.83 -8.92
N ALA A 47 -10.19 -8.06 -8.96
CA ALA A 47 -9.51 -8.95 -9.90
C ALA A 47 -8.37 -9.63 -9.16
N ALA A 48 -8.23 -10.95 -9.29
CA ALA A 48 -7.16 -11.68 -8.62
C ALA A 48 -5.78 -11.33 -9.21
N GLN A 49 -5.72 -11.06 -10.52
CA GLN A 49 -4.50 -10.78 -11.28
C GLN A 49 -4.70 -9.58 -12.21
N LEU A 50 -3.60 -8.96 -12.64
CA LEU A 50 -3.60 -7.78 -13.52
C LEU A 50 -4.41 -7.99 -14.80
N SER A 51 -4.34 -9.20 -15.38
CA SER A 51 -5.08 -9.56 -16.60
C SER A 51 -6.61 -9.54 -16.43
N GLY A 52 -7.11 -9.53 -15.21
CA GLY A 52 -8.55 -9.43 -14.91
C GLY A 52 -9.05 -8.01 -14.73
N LEU A 53 -8.18 -7.00 -14.76
CA LEU A 53 -8.57 -5.59 -14.66
C LEU A 53 -9.12 -5.07 -15.99
N GLN A 54 -10.02 -4.10 -15.90
CA GLN A 54 -10.48 -3.35 -17.08
C GLN A 54 -9.32 -2.55 -17.71
N PRO A 55 -9.38 -2.29 -19.03
CA PRO A 55 -8.38 -1.47 -19.71
C PRO A 55 -8.16 -0.12 -19.04
N GLY A 56 -6.90 0.28 -18.87
CA GLY A 56 -6.52 1.55 -18.27
C GLY A 56 -6.37 1.53 -16.73
N VAL A 57 -7.00 0.59 -16.02
CA VAL A 57 -6.92 0.54 -14.54
C VAL A 57 -5.47 0.33 -14.08
N SER A 58 -4.71 -0.59 -14.68
CA SER A 58 -3.30 -0.82 -14.31
C SER A 58 -2.44 0.45 -14.44
N GLY A 59 -2.65 1.22 -15.53
CA GLY A 59 -1.96 2.50 -15.73
C GLY A 59 -2.33 3.52 -14.65
N HIS A 60 -3.62 3.57 -14.26
CA HIS A 60 -4.09 4.44 -13.19
C HIS A 60 -3.45 4.09 -11.83
N LEU A 61 -3.36 2.79 -11.49
CA LEU A 61 -2.68 2.35 -10.26
C LEU A 61 -1.22 2.79 -10.24
N LEU A 62 -0.51 2.68 -11.38
CA LEU A 62 0.88 3.10 -11.49
C LEU A 62 1.03 4.62 -11.32
N MET A 63 0.17 5.41 -11.96
CA MET A 63 0.13 6.87 -11.81
C MET A 63 -0.08 7.28 -10.35
N LEU A 64 -0.99 6.62 -9.62
CA LEU A 64 -1.18 6.87 -8.19
C LEU A 64 0.03 6.49 -7.36
N ALA A 65 0.70 5.37 -7.68
CA ALA A 65 1.94 4.97 -7.01
C ALA A 65 3.02 6.05 -7.16
N GLU A 66 3.19 6.66 -8.35
CA GLU A 66 4.11 7.77 -8.59
C GLU A 66 3.79 8.99 -7.71
N LYS A 67 2.50 9.37 -7.61
CA LYS A 67 2.06 10.47 -6.74
C LYS A 67 2.36 10.18 -5.27
N VAL A 68 2.11 8.95 -4.81
CA VAL A 68 2.42 8.52 -3.43
C VAL A 68 3.92 8.60 -3.16
N MET A 69 4.77 8.12 -4.08
CA MET A 69 6.24 8.23 -3.95
C MET A 69 6.70 9.69 -3.82
N ALA A 70 6.11 10.60 -4.60
CA ALA A 70 6.41 12.03 -4.52
C ALA A 70 6.00 12.62 -3.16
N ALA A 71 4.79 12.31 -2.68
CA ALA A 71 4.28 12.74 -1.39
C ALA A 71 5.15 12.22 -0.22
N GLN A 72 5.56 10.95 -0.27
CA GLN A 72 6.44 10.36 0.73
C GLN A 72 7.80 11.07 0.82
N LYS A 73 8.42 11.38 -0.33
CA LYS A 73 9.70 12.13 -0.35
C LYS A 73 9.57 13.57 0.15
N LYS A 74 8.43 14.22 -0.09
CA LYS A 74 8.16 15.57 0.46
C LYS A 74 8.03 15.53 1.99
N LEU A 75 7.34 14.50 2.51
CA LEU A 75 7.10 14.34 3.94
C LEU A 75 8.35 13.90 4.70
N ASP A 76 9.20 13.05 4.10
CA ASP A 76 10.41 12.50 4.71
C ASP A 76 11.58 12.53 3.71
N SER A 77 12.45 13.52 3.85
CA SER A 77 13.63 13.70 3.00
C SER A 77 14.69 12.60 3.14
N SER A 78 14.61 11.74 4.14
CA SER A 78 15.49 10.57 4.29
C SER A 78 15.18 9.44 3.32
N ILE A 79 14.01 9.50 2.63
CA ILE A 79 13.63 8.52 1.62
C ILE A 79 14.45 8.77 0.34
N ALA A 80 15.44 7.90 0.11
CA ALA A 80 16.34 7.99 -1.03
C ALA A 80 15.77 7.37 -2.31
N ALA A 81 14.98 6.29 -2.17
CA ALA A 81 14.46 5.50 -3.29
C ALA A 81 13.14 4.81 -2.91
N HIS A 82 12.52 4.13 -3.89
CA HIS A 82 11.35 3.27 -3.67
C HIS A 82 11.53 1.93 -4.37
N ASN A 83 10.98 0.86 -3.78
CA ASN A 83 10.62 -0.33 -4.54
C ASN A 83 9.14 -0.26 -4.85
N LEU A 84 8.80 -0.46 -6.11
CA LEU A 84 7.44 -0.68 -6.59
C LEU A 84 7.32 -2.15 -6.96
N LEU A 85 6.34 -2.86 -6.36
CA LEU A 85 6.21 -4.30 -6.51
C LEU A 85 4.76 -4.70 -6.70
N VAL A 86 4.52 -5.61 -7.65
CA VAL A 86 3.25 -6.31 -7.83
C VAL A 86 3.52 -7.80 -7.68
N ASN A 87 2.80 -8.45 -6.78
CA ASN A 87 2.77 -9.91 -6.67
C ASN A 87 1.54 -10.39 -7.45
N ASP A 88 1.74 -10.89 -8.66
CA ASP A 88 0.66 -11.30 -9.56
C ASP A 88 0.57 -12.84 -9.62
N GLY A 89 -0.22 -13.39 -8.70
CA GLY A 89 -0.43 -14.81 -8.54
C GLY A 89 0.27 -15.44 -7.32
N LYS A 90 -0.25 -16.59 -6.90
CA LYS A 90 0.15 -17.26 -5.65
C LYS A 90 1.64 -17.62 -5.59
N VAL A 91 2.21 -18.07 -6.70
CA VAL A 91 3.64 -18.46 -6.80
C VAL A 91 4.55 -17.23 -6.66
N ALA A 92 4.04 -16.03 -6.99
CA ALA A 92 4.72 -14.76 -6.79
C ALA A 92 4.50 -14.17 -5.38
N ASN A 93 4.06 -14.97 -4.39
CA ASN A 93 3.75 -14.56 -3.01
C ASN A 93 2.61 -13.51 -2.91
N GLN A 94 1.62 -13.57 -3.80
CA GLN A 94 0.38 -12.84 -3.63
C GLN A 94 -0.42 -13.46 -2.47
N HIS A 95 -0.52 -12.76 -1.34
CA HIS A 95 -1.24 -13.24 -0.16
C HIS A 95 -2.75 -12.97 -0.23
N VAL A 96 -3.15 -11.84 -0.80
CA VAL A 96 -4.55 -11.49 -1.05
C VAL A 96 -4.80 -11.56 -2.56
N PRO A 97 -5.72 -12.41 -3.05
CA PRO A 97 -6.02 -12.54 -4.48
C PRO A 97 -6.89 -11.36 -4.96
N HIS A 98 -6.30 -10.18 -4.96
CA HIS A 98 -6.87 -8.90 -5.37
C HIS A 98 -5.72 -8.00 -5.80
N VAL A 99 -5.79 -7.41 -6.98
CA VAL A 99 -4.69 -6.59 -7.53
C VAL A 99 -4.37 -5.41 -6.64
N HIS A 100 -3.11 -5.35 -6.23
CA HIS A 100 -2.54 -4.23 -5.48
C HIS A 100 -1.05 -4.06 -5.79
N LEU A 101 -0.61 -2.80 -5.77
CA LEU A 101 0.80 -2.43 -5.91
C LEU A 101 1.35 -2.04 -4.54
N HIS A 102 2.53 -2.56 -4.21
CA HIS A 102 3.29 -2.12 -3.05
C HIS A 102 4.17 -0.93 -3.41
N VAL A 103 4.09 0.15 -2.64
CA VAL A 103 4.98 1.31 -2.70
C VAL A 103 5.81 1.33 -1.42
N ILE A 104 7.08 0.96 -1.53
CA ILE A 104 7.95 0.71 -0.37
C ILE A 104 9.05 1.77 -0.35
N PRO A 105 8.99 2.75 0.58
CA PRO A 105 10.06 3.73 0.76
C PRO A 105 11.35 3.07 1.22
N ARG A 106 12.48 3.52 0.65
CA ARG A 106 13.80 2.98 0.97
C ARG A 106 14.73 4.09 1.46
N ARG A 107 15.51 3.76 2.46
CA ARG A 107 16.49 4.66 3.08
C ARG A 107 17.88 4.05 2.98
N HIS A 108 18.92 4.88 3.02
CA HIS A 108 20.30 4.38 3.00
C HIS A 108 20.54 3.39 4.13
N GLY A 109 21.14 2.25 3.81
CA GLY A 109 21.51 1.19 4.79
C GLY A 109 20.36 0.30 5.28
N ASP A 110 19.14 0.41 4.73
CA ASP A 110 17.97 -0.34 5.20
C ASP A 110 17.79 -1.75 4.60
N ASN A 111 18.70 -2.22 3.73
CA ASN A 111 18.55 -3.46 2.99
C ASN A 111 18.28 -4.68 3.89
N ALA A 112 19.13 -4.91 4.89
CA ALA A 112 18.99 -6.05 5.78
C ALA A 112 17.68 -5.98 6.60
N LYS A 113 17.32 -4.78 7.11
CA LYS A 113 16.09 -4.54 7.84
C LYS A 113 14.86 -4.80 6.96
N THR A 114 14.87 -4.34 5.71
CA THR A 114 13.77 -4.51 4.78
C THR A 114 13.55 -6.00 4.44
N VAL A 115 14.61 -6.75 4.14
CA VAL A 115 14.52 -8.20 3.86
C VAL A 115 13.99 -8.94 5.10
N LEU A 116 14.53 -8.66 6.29
CA LEU A 116 14.06 -9.28 7.54
C LEU A 116 12.58 -8.94 7.80
N SER A 117 12.17 -7.68 7.61
CA SER A 117 10.78 -7.26 7.80
C SER A 117 9.85 -7.96 6.81
N TRP A 118 10.28 -8.19 5.58
CA TRP A 118 9.51 -8.90 4.57
C TRP A 118 9.17 -10.33 5.00
N THR A 119 10.13 -11.02 5.63
CA THR A 119 9.96 -12.42 6.08
C THR A 119 9.20 -12.53 7.41
N THR A 120 9.31 -11.52 8.29
CA THR A 120 8.78 -11.59 9.67
C THR A 120 7.54 -10.74 9.91
N ARG A 121 7.08 -9.93 8.95
CA ARG A 121 6.01 -8.93 9.14
C ARG A 121 4.70 -9.50 9.70
N PHE A 122 4.34 -10.73 9.35
CA PHE A 122 3.10 -11.36 9.81
C PHE A 122 3.18 -11.94 11.23
N ILE A 123 4.37 -12.04 11.80
CA ILE A 123 4.57 -12.52 13.19
C ILE A 123 4.24 -11.40 14.19
N GLN A 124 4.35 -10.14 13.77
CA GLN A 124 4.16 -8.96 14.64
C GLN A 124 2.68 -8.59 14.80
N ARG A 125 1.90 -9.42 15.49
CA ARG A 125 0.46 -9.16 15.74
C ARG A 125 0.17 -8.40 17.04
N PHE A 126 1.19 -7.91 17.74
CA PHE A 126 1.02 -7.18 18.99
C PHE A 126 0.76 -5.68 18.74
N ASN A 127 -0.04 -5.06 19.63
CA ASN A 127 -0.35 -3.62 19.63
C ASN A 127 -0.98 -3.09 18.31
N LEU A 128 -1.94 -3.81 17.76
CA LEU A 128 -2.59 -3.43 16.50
C LEU A 128 -3.29 -2.07 16.58
N GLN A 129 -3.89 -1.72 17.74
CA GLN A 129 -4.58 -0.44 17.91
C GLN A 129 -3.59 0.74 17.85
N SER A 130 -2.53 0.72 18.65
CA SER A 130 -1.50 1.79 18.64
C SER A 130 -0.84 1.93 17.28
N ARG A 131 -0.64 0.80 16.57
CA ARG A 131 -0.13 0.80 15.21
C ARG A 131 -1.11 1.48 14.25
N ARG A 132 -2.40 1.16 14.32
CA ARG A 132 -3.43 1.78 13.51
C ARG A 132 -3.50 3.30 13.72
N GLU A 133 -3.45 3.75 14.96
CA GLU A 133 -3.44 5.17 15.28
C GLU A 133 -2.22 5.91 14.68
N ARG A 134 -1.03 5.29 14.76
CA ARG A 134 0.18 5.83 14.11
C ARG A 134 0.04 5.90 12.59
N LEU A 135 -0.48 4.84 11.98
CA LEU A 135 -0.72 4.80 10.53
C LEU A 135 -1.78 5.81 10.10
N ASN A 136 -2.83 6.03 10.87
CA ASN A 136 -3.85 7.04 10.58
C ASN A 136 -3.26 8.46 10.59
N ARG A 137 -2.37 8.79 11.56
CA ARG A 137 -1.67 10.07 11.57
C ARG A 137 -0.76 10.24 10.34
N LEU A 138 -0.02 9.20 9.97
CA LEU A 138 0.84 9.22 8.78
C LEU A 138 0.01 9.33 7.49
N ALA A 139 -1.11 8.63 7.41
CA ALA A 139 -2.02 8.71 6.26
C ALA A 139 -2.59 10.12 6.08
N ALA A 140 -2.98 10.78 7.18
CA ALA A 140 -3.44 12.17 7.14
C ALA A 140 -2.35 13.12 6.60
N ALA A 141 -1.12 13.00 7.10
CA ALA A 141 0.00 13.82 6.63
C ALA A 141 0.33 13.57 5.14
N LEU A 142 0.25 12.33 4.66
CA LEU A 142 0.45 11.99 3.24
C LEU A 142 -0.67 12.53 2.36
N ARG A 143 -1.92 12.49 2.82
CA ARG A 143 -3.08 13.06 2.12
C ARG A 143 -2.90 14.53 1.84
N GLU A 144 -2.48 15.32 2.85
CA GLU A 144 -2.19 16.73 2.68
C GLU A 144 -1.15 16.99 1.57
N GLN A 145 -0.12 16.13 1.46
CA GLN A 145 0.90 16.26 0.40
C GLN A 145 0.38 15.91 -1.00
N LEU A 146 -0.69 15.10 -1.11
CA LEU A 146 -1.31 14.76 -2.39
C LEU A 146 -2.28 15.85 -2.89
N GLU A 147 -2.95 16.57 -1.99
CA GLU A 147 -3.92 17.62 -2.32
C GLU A 147 -3.27 18.93 -2.80
N VAL A 148 -1.99 19.14 -2.49
CA VAL A 148 -1.24 20.37 -2.83
C VAL A 148 -0.66 20.37 -4.26
N ASN A 149 -0.99 19.36 -5.10
CA ASN A 149 -0.46 19.25 -6.49
C ASN A 149 -1.52 19.39 -7.55
#